data_160ffb7bee9cc77e9a3e02c9ed8960af
#
_entry.id   160ffb7bee9cc77e9a3e02c9ed8960af
#
_cell.length_a   1.000
_cell.length_b   1.000
_cell.length_c   1.000
_cell.angle_alpha   90.00
_cell.angle_beta   90.00
_cell.angle_gamma   90.00
#
_symmetry.space_group_name_H-M   'P 1'
#
loop_
_entity.id
_entity.type
_entity.pdbx_description
1 polymer ?
#
loop_
_entity_poly.entity_id
_entity_poly.type
_entity_poly.pdbx_seq_one_letter_code
_entity_poly.pdbx_strand_id
1 'polypeptide(L)'
;MKRILLAEDEDVLRMLVVDTLEDEDYIVDEAADGGEAIELFQNHPYDLVILDYMMPVYTGLEVIEQIRNTETSKHTKILMLSAKNQSFEQERIFQTGADYFMAKPFSPRKLLELVEGILNGEI
;
A
#
# COMPACT_ATOMS: atom_id res chain seq x y z
N MET A 1 -0.37 16.93 -7.30
CA MET A 1 0.62 15.89 -6.96
C MET A 1 -0.04 14.76 -6.20
N LYS A 2 0.18 13.53 -6.59
CA LYS A 2 -0.44 12.37 -5.93
C LYS A 2 0.30 12.04 -4.63
N ARG A 3 -0.46 11.64 -3.62
CA ARG A 3 0.08 11.32 -2.30
C ARG A 3 -0.11 9.84 -1.99
N ILE A 4 0.97 9.20 -1.58
CA ILE A 4 1.03 7.76 -1.34
C ILE A 4 1.43 7.50 0.11
N LEU A 5 0.71 6.60 0.77
CA LEU A 5 1.11 6.08 2.07
C LEU A 5 1.75 4.72 1.85
N LEU A 6 2.98 4.54 2.32
CA LEU A 6 3.69 3.27 2.24
C LEU A 6 3.89 2.72 3.64
N ALA A 7 3.34 1.55 3.90
CA ALA A 7 3.52 0.84 5.17
C ALA A 7 4.33 -0.43 4.93
N GLU A 8 5.55 -0.44 5.42
CA GLU A 8 6.50 -1.54 5.28
C GLU A 8 7.45 -1.52 6.47
N ASP A 9 7.55 -2.64 7.20
CA ASP A 9 8.39 -2.71 8.39
C ASP A 9 9.86 -2.98 8.07
N GLU A 10 10.16 -3.49 6.89
CA GLU A 10 11.53 -3.78 6.47
C GLU A 10 12.20 -2.50 5.96
N ASP A 11 13.16 -1.97 6.72
CA ASP A 11 13.75 -0.66 6.45
C ASP A 11 14.35 -0.53 5.05
N VAL A 12 15.10 -1.54 4.61
CA VAL A 12 15.78 -1.48 3.32
C VAL A 12 14.78 -1.47 2.17
N LEU A 13 13.76 -2.33 2.25
CA LEU A 13 12.73 -2.38 1.22
C LEU A 13 11.92 -1.08 1.20
N ARG A 14 11.59 -0.56 2.39
CA ARG A 14 10.86 0.71 2.49
C ARG A 14 11.63 1.84 1.82
N MET A 15 12.93 1.95 2.09
CA MET A 15 13.78 2.98 1.48
C MET A 15 13.82 2.84 -0.03
N LEU A 16 13.95 1.62 -0.53
CA LEU A 16 13.99 1.36 -1.97
C LEU A 16 12.70 1.82 -2.64
N VAL A 17 11.56 1.50 -2.06
CA VAL A 17 10.26 1.87 -2.62
C VAL A 17 10.08 3.39 -2.58
N VAL A 18 10.42 4.01 -1.45
CA VAL A 18 10.32 5.47 -1.32
C VAL A 18 11.16 6.17 -2.39
N ASP A 19 12.43 5.77 -2.54
CA ASP A 19 13.31 6.39 -3.54
C ASP A 19 12.76 6.22 -4.95
N THR A 20 12.24 5.04 -5.26
CA THR A 20 11.68 4.76 -6.58
C THR A 20 10.49 5.67 -6.89
N LEU A 21 9.60 5.87 -5.92
CA LEU A 21 8.38 6.65 -6.11
C LEU A 21 8.65 8.15 -6.07
N GLU A 22 9.53 8.59 -5.19
CA GLU A 22 9.84 10.03 -5.08
C GLU A 22 10.53 10.56 -6.32
N ASP A 23 11.28 9.74 -7.03
CA ASP A 23 11.89 10.13 -8.31
C ASP A 23 10.84 10.51 -9.37
N GLU A 24 9.59 10.07 -9.19
CA GLU A 24 8.49 10.36 -10.12
C GLU A 24 7.53 11.43 -9.60
N ASP A 25 8.00 12.26 -8.70
CA ASP A 25 7.26 13.40 -8.15
C ASP A 25 6.01 13.04 -7.34
N TYR A 26 5.95 11.83 -6.79
CA TYR A 26 4.92 11.48 -5.83
C TYR A 26 5.33 11.93 -4.43
N ILE A 27 4.36 12.34 -3.63
CA ILE A 27 4.59 12.58 -2.21
C ILE A 27 4.39 11.24 -1.50
N VAL A 28 5.41 10.76 -0.78
CA VAL A 28 5.35 9.48 -0.09
C VAL A 28 5.51 9.68 1.40
N ASP A 29 4.51 9.27 2.16
CA ASP A 29 4.61 9.22 3.62
C ASP A 29 4.88 7.77 4.03
N GLU A 30 5.78 7.57 4.99
CA GLU A 30 6.25 6.25 5.40
C GLU A 30 5.68 5.84 6.73
N ALA A 31 5.31 4.58 6.86
CA ALA A 31 4.94 3.95 8.12
C ALA A 31 5.76 2.67 8.28
N ALA A 32 6.29 2.46 9.47
CA ALA A 32 7.10 1.28 9.77
C ALA A 32 6.27 0.14 10.35
N ASP A 33 5.01 0.40 10.68
CA ASP A 33 4.10 -0.62 11.18
C ASP A 33 2.65 -0.23 10.89
N GLY A 34 1.74 -1.15 11.19
CA GLY A 34 0.32 -0.93 10.90
C GLY A 34 -0.31 0.18 11.74
N GLY A 35 0.19 0.40 12.96
CA GLY A 35 -0.32 1.47 13.83
C GLY A 35 0.00 2.84 13.25
N GLU A 36 1.24 3.05 12.81
CA GLU A 36 1.64 4.29 12.14
C GLU A 36 0.85 4.52 10.86
N ALA A 37 0.60 3.45 10.10
CA ALA A 37 -0.17 3.55 8.87
C ALA A 37 -1.58 4.06 9.14
N ILE A 38 -2.25 3.51 10.14
CA ILE A 38 -3.60 3.94 10.49
C ILE A 38 -3.60 5.39 10.95
N GLU A 39 -2.65 5.77 11.78
CA GLU A 39 -2.54 7.14 12.26
C GLU A 39 -2.35 8.13 11.12
N LEU A 40 -1.44 7.84 10.20
CA LEU A 40 -1.22 8.70 9.04
C LEU A 40 -2.46 8.79 8.15
N PHE A 41 -3.13 7.67 7.94
CA PHE A 41 -4.34 7.67 7.12
C PHE A 41 -5.46 8.52 7.72
N GLN A 42 -5.56 8.55 9.03
CA GLN A 42 -6.58 9.36 9.73
C GLN A 42 -6.31 10.86 9.61
N ASN A 43 -5.05 11.25 9.42
CA ASN A 43 -4.65 12.65 9.48
C ASN A 43 -4.37 13.29 8.12
N HIS A 44 -4.30 12.49 7.04
CA HIS A 44 -3.98 12.98 5.70
C HIS A 44 -4.78 12.26 4.62
N PRO A 45 -5.12 12.94 3.52
CA PRO A 45 -5.74 12.27 2.38
C PRO A 45 -4.67 11.54 1.54
N TYR A 46 -4.98 10.36 1.05
CA TYR A 46 -4.08 9.59 0.19
C TYR A 46 -4.80 9.11 -1.05
N ASP A 47 -4.09 9.14 -2.17
CA ASP A 47 -4.58 8.58 -3.43
C ASP A 47 -4.35 7.08 -3.50
N LEU A 48 -3.26 6.61 -2.89
CA LEU A 48 -2.87 5.21 -2.87
C LEU A 48 -2.26 4.85 -1.53
N VAL A 49 -2.62 3.69 -1.01
CA VAL A 49 -1.99 3.10 0.17
C VAL A 49 -1.34 1.80 -0.26
N ILE A 50 -0.04 1.67 -0.03
CA ILE A 50 0.72 0.45 -0.30
C ILE A 50 1.03 -0.20 1.05
N LEU A 51 0.58 -1.43 1.24
CA LEU A 51 0.69 -2.14 2.52
C LEU A 51 1.42 -3.45 2.37
N ASP A 52 2.36 -3.73 3.27
CA ASP A 52 2.89 -5.07 3.42
C ASP A 52 1.87 -5.93 4.18
N TYR A 53 1.78 -7.21 3.84
CA TYR A 53 0.87 -8.14 4.50
C TYR A 53 1.22 -8.35 5.96
N MET A 54 2.51 -8.60 6.25
CA MET A 54 2.97 -8.92 7.61
C MET A 54 3.71 -7.73 8.21
N MET A 55 3.09 -7.09 9.20
CA MET A 55 3.67 -5.96 9.91
C MET A 55 3.38 -6.07 11.39
N PRO A 56 4.23 -5.46 12.25
CA PRO A 56 3.93 -5.35 13.68
C PRO A 56 2.74 -4.45 13.95
N VAL A 57 2.15 -4.57 15.10
CA VAL A 57 1.00 -3.82 15.65
C VAL A 57 -0.29 -4.27 14.96
N TYR A 58 -0.43 -4.00 13.65
CA TYR A 58 -1.56 -4.47 12.84
C TYR A 58 -1.03 -5.07 11.55
N THR A 59 -1.62 -6.19 11.13
CA THR A 59 -1.32 -6.79 9.83
C THR A 59 -1.86 -5.90 8.72
N GLY A 60 -1.41 -6.14 7.48
CA GLY A 60 -1.95 -5.44 6.33
C GLY A 60 -3.45 -5.59 6.19
N LEU A 61 -4.00 -6.79 6.45
CA LEU A 61 -5.44 -7.02 6.39
C LEU A 61 -6.19 -6.18 7.43
N GLU A 62 -5.65 -6.10 8.65
CA GLU A 62 -6.26 -5.29 9.70
C GLU A 62 -6.24 -3.80 9.35
N VAL A 63 -5.16 -3.33 8.72
CA VAL A 63 -5.07 -1.95 8.28
C VAL A 63 -6.12 -1.68 7.19
N ILE A 64 -6.29 -2.59 6.23
CA ILE A 64 -7.32 -2.44 5.19
C ILE A 64 -8.71 -2.32 5.82
N GLU A 65 -9.02 -3.16 6.79
CA GLU A 65 -10.32 -3.11 7.48
C GLU A 65 -10.55 -1.75 8.11
N GLN A 66 -9.55 -1.22 8.80
CA GLN A 66 -9.64 0.10 9.43
C GLN A 66 -9.85 1.20 8.38
N ILE A 67 -9.10 1.15 7.29
CA ILE A 67 -9.22 2.14 6.21
C ILE A 67 -10.61 2.08 5.58
N ARG A 68 -11.11 0.89 5.27
CA ARG A 68 -12.40 0.73 4.58
C ARG A 68 -13.60 1.06 5.47
N ASN A 69 -13.40 1.10 6.79
CA ASN A 69 -14.44 1.54 7.71
C ASN A 69 -14.59 3.06 7.78
N THR A 70 -13.70 3.81 7.13
CA THR A 70 -13.81 5.28 7.09
C THR A 70 -14.54 5.71 5.82
N GLU A 71 -15.38 6.74 5.95
CA GLU A 71 -16.17 7.24 4.81
C GLU A 71 -15.30 7.86 3.72
N THR A 72 -14.14 8.41 4.11
CA THR A 72 -13.24 9.08 3.17
C THR A 72 -12.42 8.12 2.33
N SER A 73 -12.49 6.82 2.61
CA SER A 73 -11.65 5.83 1.92
C SER A 73 -12.12 5.45 0.51
N LYS A 74 -13.30 5.89 0.09
CA LYS A 74 -13.89 5.45 -1.19
C LYS A 74 -13.00 5.71 -2.41
N HIS A 75 -12.24 6.79 -2.37
CA HIS A 75 -11.39 7.19 -3.49
C HIS A 75 -9.93 6.76 -3.32
N THR A 76 -9.59 6.16 -2.18
CA THR A 76 -8.24 5.68 -1.93
C THR A 76 -8.10 4.27 -2.47
N LYS A 77 -7.10 4.07 -3.33
CA LYS A 77 -6.76 2.74 -3.82
C LYS A 77 -5.82 2.05 -2.84
N ILE A 78 -5.92 0.75 -2.74
CA ILE A 78 -5.06 -0.04 -1.84
C ILE A 78 -4.35 -1.12 -2.64
N LEU A 79 -3.01 -1.12 -2.54
CA LEU A 79 -2.15 -2.13 -3.13
C LEU A 79 -1.50 -2.94 -2.00
N MET A 80 -1.73 -4.24 -1.98
CA MET A 80 -1.11 -5.13 -1.00
C MET A 80 0.14 -5.77 -1.58
N LEU A 81 1.24 -5.72 -0.81
CA LEU A 81 2.48 -6.42 -1.12
C LEU A 81 2.59 -7.63 -0.21
N SER A 82 2.83 -8.81 -0.75
CA SER A 82 2.89 -10.01 0.07
C SER A 82 3.77 -11.09 -0.56
N ALA A 83 4.52 -11.80 0.30
CA ALA A 83 5.23 -13.01 -0.11
C ALA A 83 4.24 -14.16 -0.32
N LYS A 84 3.01 -14.02 0.13
CA LYS A 84 1.97 -15.03 0.00
C LYS A 84 1.28 -14.90 -1.34
N ASN A 85 1.46 -15.88 -2.23
CA ASN A 85 0.82 -15.84 -3.54
C ASN A 85 -0.06 -17.06 -3.80
N GLN A 86 -0.56 -17.68 -2.75
CA GLN A 86 -1.55 -18.76 -2.87
C GLN A 86 -2.91 -18.12 -3.17
N SER A 87 -3.69 -18.79 -4.01
CA SER A 87 -4.97 -18.25 -4.48
C SER A 87 -5.90 -17.78 -3.36
N PHE A 88 -6.03 -18.58 -2.29
CA PHE A 88 -6.95 -18.23 -1.22
C PHE A 88 -6.50 -16.99 -0.45
N GLU A 89 -5.17 -16.76 -0.34
CA GLU A 89 -4.65 -15.58 0.33
C GLU A 89 -4.95 -14.34 -0.49
N GLN A 90 -4.77 -14.41 -1.80
CA GLN A 90 -5.07 -13.29 -2.68
C GLN A 90 -6.56 -12.96 -2.66
N GLU A 91 -7.40 -13.98 -2.70
CA GLU A 91 -8.83 -13.80 -2.63
C GLU A 91 -9.24 -13.11 -1.33
N ARG A 92 -8.68 -13.53 -0.21
CA ARG A 92 -8.93 -12.92 1.10
C ARG A 92 -8.50 -11.46 1.13
N ILE A 93 -7.36 -11.15 0.54
CA ILE A 93 -6.84 -9.79 0.44
C ILE A 93 -7.84 -8.90 -0.29
N PHE A 94 -8.34 -9.36 -1.45
CA PHE A 94 -9.32 -8.59 -2.22
C PHE A 94 -10.67 -8.48 -1.51
N GLN A 95 -11.13 -9.55 -0.87
CA GLN A 95 -12.38 -9.55 -0.12
C GLN A 95 -12.34 -8.58 1.06
N THR A 96 -11.17 -8.39 1.65
CA THR A 96 -11.00 -7.46 2.77
C THR A 96 -11.08 -6.00 2.30
N GLY A 97 -10.76 -5.74 1.03
CA GLY A 97 -10.90 -4.40 0.47
C GLY A 97 -9.71 -3.86 -0.30
N ALA A 98 -8.70 -4.69 -0.56
CA ALA A 98 -7.60 -4.28 -1.43
C ALA A 98 -8.08 -4.21 -2.88
N ASP A 99 -7.53 -3.26 -3.62
CA ASP A 99 -7.85 -3.12 -5.05
C ASP A 99 -6.85 -3.85 -5.92
N TYR A 100 -5.61 -3.97 -5.46
CA TYR A 100 -4.50 -4.54 -6.22
C TYR A 100 -3.60 -5.37 -5.33
N PHE A 101 -2.84 -6.26 -5.95
CA PHE A 101 -1.91 -7.15 -5.27
C PHE A 101 -0.63 -7.26 -6.07
N MET A 102 0.52 -7.30 -5.38
CA MET A 102 1.80 -7.59 -5.99
C MET A 102 2.57 -8.54 -5.09
N ALA A 103 3.08 -9.64 -5.68
CA ALA A 103 3.84 -10.63 -4.93
C ALA A 103 5.28 -10.17 -4.72
N LYS A 104 5.83 -10.51 -3.55
CA LYS A 104 7.25 -10.33 -3.26
C LYS A 104 8.00 -11.60 -3.68
N PRO A 105 9.24 -11.50 -4.17
CA PRO A 105 9.96 -10.28 -4.47
C PRO A 105 9.48 -9.64 -5.79
N PHE A 106 9.59 -8.33 -5.88
CA PHE A 106 9.22 -7.58 -7.08
C PHE A 106 10.38 -6.67 -7.48
N SER A 107 10.42 -6.26 -8.74
CA SER A 107 11.39 -5.25 -9.15
C SER A 107 10.82 -3.85 -8.92
N PRO A 108 11.67 -2.86 -8.57
CA PRO A 108 11.21 -1.48 -8.42
C PRO A 108 10.50 -0.96 -9.66
N ARG A 109 10.99 -1.33 -10.84
CA ARG A 109 10.40 -0.92 -12.10
C ARG A 109 8.97 -1.43 -12.27
N LYS A 110 8.73 -2.69 -11.93
CA LYS A 110 7.39 -3.27 -12.03
C LYS A 110 6.44 -2.63 -11.03
N LEU A 111 6.93 -2.34 -9.84
CA LEU A 111 6.12 -1.64 -8.84
C LEU A 111 5.76 -0.25 -9.37
N LEU A 112 6.73 0.49 -9.91
CA LEU A 112 6.46 1.82 -10.45
C LEU A 112 5.45 1.78 -11.58
N GLU A 113 5.57 0.83 -12.50
CA GLU A 113 4.62 0.67 -13.59
C GLU A 113 3.20 0.45 -13.08
N LEU A 114 3.06 -0.41 -12.06
CA LEU A 114 1.76 -0.66 -11.45
C LEU A 114 1.20 0.58 -10.77
N VAL A 115 2.01 1.27 -9.99
CA VAL A 115 1.61 2.49 -9.29
C VAL A 115 1.16 3.56 -10.30
N GLU A 116 1.92 3.77 -11.36
CA GLU A 116 1.56 4.72 -12.41
C GLU A 116 0.24 4.34 -13.06
N GLY A 117 0.05 3.07 -13.37
CA GLY A 117 -1.21 2.59 -13.94
C GLY A 117 -2.40 2.84 -13.02
N ILE A 118 -2.23 2.57 -11.73
CA ILE A 118 -3.29 2.79 -10.73
C ILE A 118 -3.63 4.29 -10.65
N LEU A 119 -2.63 5.12 -10.50
CA LEU A 119 -2.84 6.56 -10.26
C LEU A 119 -3.30 7.32 -11.50
N ASN A 120 -2.98 6.82 -12.67
CA ASN A 120 -3.43 7.42 -13.93
C ASN A 120 -4.77 6.86 -14.42
N GLY A 121 -5.34 5.91 -13.68
CA GLY A 121 -6.62 5.32 -14.04
C GLY A 121 -6.55 4.42 -15.27
N GLU A 122 -5.40 3.83 -15.55
CA GLU A 122 -5.19 2.98 -16.73
C GLU A 122 -5.52 1.51 -16.48
N ILE A 123 -5.68 1.14 -15.23
CA ILE A 123 -6.01 -0.23 -14.85
C ILE A 123 -7.05 -0.26 -13.72
#